data_8d4ccccd04b055f70ef86ae416e2de8f
#
_entry.id   8d4ccccd04b055f70ef86ae416e2de8f
#
_cell.length_a   1.000
_cell.length_b   1.000
_cell.length_c   1.000
_cell.angle_alpha   90.00
_cell.angle_beta   90.00
_cell.angle_gamma   90.00
#
_symmetry.space_group_name_H-M   'P 1'
#
loop_
_entity.id
_entity.type
_entity.pdbx_description
1 polymer ?
#
loop_
_entity_poly.entity_id
_entity_poly.type
_entity_poly.pdbx_seq_one_letter_code
_entity_poly.pdbx_strand_id
1 'polypeptide(L)'
;YIQFLDSDDWISPEATRLFVRTITTSQCDMVISDFYRVSGKRLSQKGDIEEDGVMTRQEFANIMLENPADFYYGVLWNKFYRREIIESVHLRMDPQISWCEDFLFNLEYIRHANSFAALQVPVYYYVKRKGSLISTQSINLTNTMKMKLNVFEYYNRFYKDVYDEEAYENIRLQVYRFFITSAKDGIVPPLSGSQKLGNEKTRIHKAALAGDDAILDAYRDRKLLEYYFDTVSKKNSLSLPETMVLYYLHHSGQYTSIRDLADCMQMSSRMVSVSLQKLIRKNIIRFSLEKKLSSVTFLPLSETILKDLELAET
;
A
#
# COMPACT_ATOMS: atom_id res chain seq x y z
N TYR A 1 7.18 -12.19 13.48
CA TYR A 1 6.25 -11.77 12.41
C TYR A 1 6.10 -12.88 11.38
N ILE A 2 5.03 -12.82 10.59
CA ILE A 2 4.74 -13.76 9.49
C ILE A 2 4.42 -12.95 8.23
N GLN A 3 5.04 -13.35 7.12
CA GLN A 3 4.74 -12.89 5.77
C GLN A 3 4.41 -14.11 4.91
N PHE A 4 3.30 -14.06 4.19
CA PHE A 4 2.92 -15.12 3.24
C PHE A 4 3.41 -14.76 1.83
N LEU A 5 3.79 -15.78 1.07
CA LEU A 5 4.21 -15.65 -0.31
C LEU A 5 3.70 -16.87 -1.09
N ASP A 6 2.91 -16.63 -2.13
CA ASP A 6 2.46 -17.67 -3.02
C ASP A 6 3.61 -18.11 -3.94
N SER A 7 3.68 -19.41 -4.24
CA SER A 7 4.82 -20.01 -4.95
C SER A 7 4.97 -19.56 -6.40
N ASP A 8 3.95 -18.92 -6.97
CA ASP A 8 3.92 -18.45 -8.35
C ASP A 8 3.99 -16.93 -8.48
N ASP A 9 4.17 -16.23 -7.34
CA ASP A 9 4.30 -14.81 -7.24
C ASP A 9 5.72 -14.39 -6.83
N TRP A 10 5.99 -13.10 -6.76
CA TRP A 10 7.26 -12.58 -6.21
C TRP A 10 7.05 -11.29 -5.41
N ILE A 11 8.03 -10.96 -4.58
CA ILE A 11 8.08 -9.74 -3.80
C ILE A 11 9.26 -8.87 -4.25
N SER A 12 9.16 -7.57 -4.01
CA SER A 12 10.31 -6.69 -4.23
C SER A 12 11.44 -7.04 -3.25
N PRO A 13 12.71 -6.84 -3.61
CA PRO A 13 13.84 -7.09 -2.70
C PRO A 13 13.71 -6.37 -1.35
N GLU A 14 13.04 -5.22 -1.34
CA GLU A 14 12.84 -4.36 -0.17
C GLU A 14 11.59 -4.72 0.67
N ALA A 15 10.74 -5.62 0.18
CA ALA A 15 9.44 -5.90 0.77
C ALA A 15 9.50 -6.20 2.26
N THR A 16 10.30 -7.19 2.64
CA THR A 16 10.41 -7.62 4.04
C THR A 16 11.02 -6.52 4.92
N ARG A 17 12.03 -5.80 4.42
CA ARG A 17 12.64 -4.67 5.13
C ARG A 17 11.63 -3.56 5.41
N LEU A 18 10.81 -3.21 4.42
CA LEU A 18 9.77 -2.19 4.55
C LEU A 18 8.69 -2.62 5.55
N PHE A 19 8.23 -3.86 5.49
CA PHE A 19 7.28 -4.39 6.44
C PHE A 19 7.83 -4.36 7.88
N VAL A 20 9.05 -4.86 8.08
CA VAL A 20 9.70 -4.85 9.40
C VAL A 20 9.86 -3.43 9.91
N ARG A 21 10.34 -2.51 9.07
CA ARG A 21 10.47 -1.10 9.44
C ARG A 21 9.13 -0.50 9.85
N THR A 22 8.09 -0.64 9.01
CA THR A 22 6.77 -0.08 9.29
C THR A 22 6.21 -0.63 10.59
N ILE A 23 6.21 -1.96 10.80
CA ILE A 23 5.62 -2.55 11.99
C ILE A 23 6.41 -2.23 13.28
N THR A 24 7.73 -2.10 13.18
CA THR A 24 8.57 -1.74 14.34
C THR A 24 8.47 -0.26 14.69
N THR A 25 8.37 0.62 13.69
CA THR A 25 8.22 2.07 13.92
C THR A 25 6.83 2.42 14.43
N SER A 26 5.79 1.82 13.85
CA SER A 26 4.39 2.09 14.24
C SER A 26 3.94 1.30 15.47
N GLN A 27 4.69 0.26 15.88
CA GLN A 27 4.32 -0.68 16.95
C GLN A 27 2.94 -1.33 16.73
N CYS A 28 2.47 -1.38 15.49
CA CYS A 28 1.16 -1.95 15.15
C CYS A 28 1.18 -3.48 15.14
N ASP A 29 0.00 -4.07 15.06
CA ASP A 29 -0.19 -5.52 15.06
C ASP A 29 -0.17 -6.11 13.64
N MET A 30 -0.57 -5.34 12.65
CA MET A 30 -0.55 -5.75 11.25
C MET A 30 -0.20 -4.57 10.34
N VAL A 31 0.60 -4.85 9.32
CA VAL A 31 0.81 -3.94 8.19
C VAL A 31 0.16 -4.54 6.95
N ILE A 32 -0.55 -3.73 6.19
CA ILE A 32 -1.10 -4.08 4.87
C ILE A 32 -0.43 -3.21 3.81
N SER A 33 0.00 -3.81 2.70
CA SER A 33 0.67 -3.08 1.62
C SER A 33 -0.15 -3.03 0.35
N ASP A 34 0.15 -2.04 -0.47
CA ASP A 34 -0.22 -2.05 -1.87
C ASP A 34 0.48 -3.20 -2.59
N PHE A 35 -0.04 -3.56 -3.77
CA PHE A 35 0.56 -4.59 -4.59
C PHE A 35 0.40 -4.30 -6.09
N TYR A 36 1.23 -4.96 -6.89
CA TYR A 36 1.08 -5.00 -8.33
C TYR A 36 0.33 -6.26 -8.77
N ARG A 37 -0.56 -6.08 -9.72
CA ARG A 37 -1.14 -7.17 -10.48
C ARG A 37 -0.46 -7.29 -11.83
N VAL A 38 0.11 -8.46 -12.09
CA VAL A 38 0.80 -8.78 -13.33
C VAL A 38 -0.10 -9.64 -14.20
N SER A 39 -0.41 -9.18 -15.41
CA SER A 39 -1.21 -9.94 -16.39
C SER A 39 -0.52 -9.88 -17.76
N GLY A 40 0.27 -10.88 -18.07
CA GLY A 40 1.17 -10.89 -19.23
C GLY A 40 2.15 -9.72 -19.14
N LYS A 41 2.10 -8.78 -20.09
CA LYS A 41 2.93 -7.57 -20.11
C LYS A 41 2.28 -6.36 -19.42
N ARG A 42 1.14 -6.52 -18.77
CA ARG A 42 0.42 -5.42 -18.10
C ARG A 42 0.67 -5.47 -16.61
N LEU A 43 0.94 -4.30 -16.04
CA LEU A 43 1.10 -4.10 -14.62
C LEU A 43 0.06 -3.07 -14.16
N SER A 44 -0.71 -3.40 -13.13
CA SER A 44 -1.62 -2.47 -12.47
C SER A 44 -1.35 -2.45 -10.98
N GLN A 45 -1.42 -1.27 -10.35
CA GLN A 45 -1.26 -1.13 -8.90
C GLN A 45 -2.64 -1.17 -8.24
N LYS A 46 -2.75 -1.93 -7.16
CA LYS A 46 -3.89 -1.94 -6.24
C LYS A 46 -3.44 -1.43 -4.89
N GLY A 47 -4.17 -0.44 -4.38
CA GLY A 47 -4.10 0.11 -3.04
C GLY A 47 -5.48 0.68 -2.71
N ASP A 48 -5.87 0.65 -1.46
CA ASP A 48 -7.19 1.13 -1.02
C ASP A 48 -7.10 2.09 0.17
N ILE A 49 -6.14 1.92 1.04
CA ILE A 49 -5.96 2.74 2.25
C ILE A 49 -5.07 3.94 1.90
N GLU A 50 -5.61 5.15 2.09
CA GLU A 50 -4.89 6.42 1.89
C GLU A 50 -4.52 7.10 3.22
N GLU A 51 -5.01 6.57 4.34
CA GLU A 51 -4.73 7.07 5.69
C GLU A 51 -3.28 6.85 6.08
N ASP A 52 -2.70 7.90 6.65
CA ASP A 52 -1.36 7.86 7.22
C ASP A 52 -1.41 7.53 8.72
N GLY A 53 -0.44 6.75 9.18
CA GLY A 53 -0.27 6.45 10.60
C GLY A 53 -0.89 5.13 11.04
N VAL A 54 -1.15 5.03 12.34
CA VAL A 54 -1.69 3.82 12.96
C VAL A 54 -3.20 3.96 13.12
N MET A 55 -3.91 3.01 12.57
CA MET A 55 -5.37 2.88 12.66
C MET A 55 -5.75 1.93 13.79
N THR A 56 -6.80 2.25 14.50
CA THR A 56 -7.49 1.33 15.40
C THR A 56 -8.23 0.24 14.63
N ARG A 57 -8.66 -0.81 15.31
CA ARG A 57 -9.50 -1.86 14.69
C ARG A 57 -10.78 -1.30 14.08
N GLN A 58 -11.42 -0.36 14.74
CA GLN A 58 -12.65 0.25 14.26
C GLN A 58 -12.42 1.11 13.01
N GLU A 59 -11.36 1.92 12.97
CA GLU A 59 -10.99 2.70 11.79
C GLU A 59 -10.67 1.78 10.60
N PHE A 60 -9.88 0.74 10.81
CA PHE A 60 -9.58 -0.24 9.76
C PHE A 60 -10.85 -0.97 9.26
N ALA A 61 -11.74 -1.34 10.17
CA ALA A 61 -13.03 -1.97 9.83
C ALA A 61 -13.95 -1.02 9.06
N ASN A 62 -13.96 0.30 9.39
CA ASN A 62 -14.71 1.31 8.64
C ASN A 62 -14.24 1.41 7.20
N ILE A 63 -12.92 1.46 6.96
CA ILE A 63 -12.37 1.54 5.61
C ILE A 63 -12.72 0.26 4.83
N MET A 64 -12.57 -0.90 5.44
CA MET A 64 -12.94 -2.18 4.82
C MET A 64 -14.46 -2.25 4.50
N LEU A 65 -15.30 -1.55 5.26
CA LEU A 65 -16.75 -1.52 5.03
C LEU A 65 -17.14 -0.75 3.76
N GLU A 66 -16.32 0.20 3.32
CA GLU A 66 -16.55 0.94 2.07
C GLU A 66 -16.43 0.03 0.84
N ASN A 67 -15.49 -0.93 0.88
CA ASN A 67 -15.25 -1.91 -0.17
C ASN A 67 -15.36 -3.34 0.38
N PRO A 68 -16.57 -3.80 0.72
CA PRO A 68 -16.79 -5.10 1.37
C PRO A 68 -16.23 -6.23 0.51
N ALA A 69 -15.43 -7.10 1.09
CA ALA A 69 -14.81 -8.24 0.43
C ALA A 69 -13.91 -7.88 -0.77
N ASP A 70 -13.34 -6.68 -0.79
CA ASP A 70 -12.31 -6.33 -1.77
C ASP A 70 -11.10 -7.27 -1.63
N PHE A 71 -10.53 -7.62 -2.78
CA PHE A 71 -9.37 -8.49 -2.88
C PHE A 71 -8.17 -7.97 -2.05
N TYR A 72 -8.02 -6.66 -1.92
CA TYR A 72 -6.99 -6.03 -1.11
C TYR A 72 -7.03 -6.46 0.36
N TYR A 73 -8.23 -6.55 0.94
CA TYR A 73 -8.42 -7.00 2.33
C TYR A 73 -8.44 -8.53 2.47
N GLY A 74 -8.82 -9.24 1.39
CA GLY A 74 -9.06 -10.67 1.42
C GLY A 74 -7.81 -11.54 1.41
N VAL A 75 -6.79 -11.17 0.68
CA VAL A 75 -5.58 -11.99 0.49
C VAL A 75 -4.62 -11.91 1.67
N LEU A 76 -3.78 -12.92 1.86
CA LEU A 76 -2.80 -12.98 2.96
C LEU A 76 -1.48 -12.29 2.59
N TRP A 77 -1.04 -12.43 1.37
CA TRP A 77 0.32 -12.16 0.94
C TRP A 77 0.68 -10.65 0.86
N ASN A 78 -0.28 -9.75 0.88
CA ASN A 78 -0.03 -8.30 0.98
C ASN A 78 -0.01 -7.80 2.44
N LYS A 79 0.09 -8.71 3.41
CA LYS A 79 0.05 -8.38 4.83
C LYS A 79 1.25 -8.93 5.58
N PHE A 80 1.57 -8.27 6.69
CA PHE A 80 2.63 -8.63 7.60
C PHE A 80 2.05 -8.68 9.02
N TYR A 81 2.07 -9.86 9.63
CA TYR A 81 1.33 -10.17 10.83
C TYR A 81 2.24 -10.30 12.05
N ARG A 82 1.78 -9.81 13.20
CA ARG A 82 2.41 -10.14 14.50
C ARG A 82 2.10 -11.59 14.84
N ARG A 83 3.15 -12.44 14.83
CA ARG A 83 3.02 -13.89 15.09
C ARG A 83 2.37 -14.22 16.41
N GLU A 84 2.68 -13.45 17.47
CA GLU A 84 2.16 -13.66 18.81
C GLU A 84 0.63 -13.69 18.85
N ILE A 85 -0.05 -12.86 18.07
CA ILE A 85 -1.51 -12.84 17.98
C ILE A 85 -2.02 -14.15 17.36
N ILE A 86 -1.40 -14.61 16.26
CA ILE A 86 -1.77 -15.88 15.62
C ILE A 86 -1.65 -17.04 16.59
N GLU A 87 -0.54 -17.09 17.32
CA GLU A 87 -0.27 -18.21 18.25
C GLU A 87 -1.13 -18.12 19.52
N SER A 88 -1.43 -16.93 20.03
CA SER A 88 -2.22 -16.76 21.27
C SER A 88 -3.65 -17.27 21.14
N VAL A 89 -4.21 -17.19 19.93
CA VAL A 89 -5.58 -17.66 19.63
C VAL A 89 -5.61 -18.95 18.81
N HIS A 90 -4.42 -19.57 18.62
CA HIS A 90 -4.26 -20.77 17.80
C HIS A 90 -4.91 -20.65 16.41
N LEU A 91 -4.79 -19.45 15.81
CA LEU A 91 -5.39 -19.18 14.49
C LEU A 91 -4.76 -20.06 13.42
N ARG A 92 -5.59 -20.85 12.74
CA ARG A 92 -5.19 -21.74 11.65
C ARG A 92 -6.25 -21.69 10.55
N MET A 93 -5.83 -22.00 9.33
CA MET A 93 -6.77 -22.17 8.22
C MET A 93 -7.56 -23.47 8.41
N ASP A 94 -8.87 -23.40 8.13
CA ASP A 94 -9.73 -24.57 8.15
C ASP A 94 -9.50 -25.37 6.86
N PRO A 95 -8.98 -26.60 6.92
CA PRO A 95 -8.75 -27.42 5.73
C PRO A 95 -10.03 -27.85 4.98
N GLN A 96 -11.19 -27.67 5.60
CA GLN A 96 -12.48 -27.95 4.97
C GLN A 96 -12.98 -26.78 4.11
N ILE A 97 -12.39 -25.58 4.27
CA ILE A 97 -12.72 -24.39 3.52
C ILE A 97 -11.69 -24.24 2.39
N SER A 98 -12.11 -24.51 1.17
CA SER A 98 -11.25 -24.43 -0.03
C SER A 98 -11.40 -23.12 -0.81
N TRP A 99 -12.17 -22.17 -0.27
CA TRP A 99 -12.42 -20.89 -0.92
C TRP A 99 -12.69 -19.79 0.11
N CYS A 100 -12.10 -18.62 -0.08
CA CYS A 100 -12.12 -17.50 0.85
C CYS A 100 -11.47 -17.79 2.22
N GLU A 101 -10.69 -18.84 2.34
CA GLU A 101 -9.95 -19.21 3.54
C GLU A 101 -9.05 -18.08 4.01
N ASP A 102 -8.40 -17.40 3.09
CA ASP A 102 -7.57 -16.21 3.33
C ASP A 102 -8.37 -15.08 3.98
N PHE A 103 -9.55 -14.79 3.44
CA PHE A 103 -10.40 -13.73 3.97
C PHE A 103 -10.92 -14.06 5.37
N LEU A 104 -11.33 -15.30 5.60
CA LEU A 104 -11.77 -15.75 6.92
C LEU A 104 -10.62 -15.69 7.94
N PHE A 105 -9.41 -16.08 7.55
CA PHE A 105 -8.22 -15.94 8.37
C PHE A 105 -7.97 -14.47 8.72
N ASN A 106 -8.08 -13.57 7.75
CA ASN A 106 -7.90 -12.14 7.96
C ASN A 106 -8.95 -11.56 8.91
N LEU A 107 -10.23 -11.89 8.74
CA LEU A 107 -11.29 -11.43 9.63
C LEU A 107 -11.05 -11.88 11.07
N GLU A 108 -10.67 -13.15 11.26
CA GLU A 108 -10.38 -13.68 12.59
C GLU A 108 -9.12 -13.03 13.19
N TYR A 109 -8.06 -12.82 12.40
CA TYR A 109 -6.88 -12.10 12.86
C TYR A 109 -7.21 -10.69 13.32
N ILE A 110 -7.96 -9.92 12.50
CA ILE A 110 -8.33 -8.54 12.79
C ILE A 110 -9.17 -8.45 14.07
N ARG A 111 -10.00 -9.44 14.38
CA ARG A 111 -10.76 -9.50 15.66
C ARG A 111 -9.86 -9.48 16.88
N HIS A 112 -8.65 -10.02 16.78
CA HIS A 112 -7.70 -10.14 17.88
C HIS A 112 -6.57 -9.10 17.84
N ALA A 113 -6.38 -8.41 16.73
CA ALA A 113 -5.45 -7.30 16.57
C ALA A 113 -6.11 -5.98 16.98
N ASN A 114 -5.33 -4.99 17.43
CA ASN A 114 -5.83 -3.70 17.89
C ASN A 114 -5.39 -2.53 17.02
N SER A 115 -4.27 -2.69 16.29
CA SER A 115 -3.62 -1.59 15.58
C SER A 115 -3.10 -2.03 14.22
N PHE A 116 -3.27 -1.15 13.23
CA PHE A 116 -3.01 -1.44 11.81
C PHE A 116 -2.29 -0.27 11.18
N ALA A 117 -1.41 -0.54 10.22
CA ALA A 117 -0.77 0.48 9.41
C ALA A 117 -0.80 0.11 7.93
N ALA A 118 -0.95 1.09 7.06
CA ALA A 118 -0.86 0.90 5.63
C ALA A 118 0.55 1.23 5.12
N LEU A 119 1.14 0.31 4.38
CA LEU A 119 2.33 0.56 3.59
C LEU A 119 1.89 0.88 2.16
N GLN A 120 1.76 2.17 1.85
CA GLN A 120 1.25 2.67 0.55
C GLN A 120 2.27 2.49 -0.59
N VAL A 121 3.07 1.44 -0.50
CA VAL A 121 4.09 1.04 -1.48
C VAL A 121 3.78 -0.36 -1.97
N PRO A 122 3.67 -0.58 -3.29
CA PRO A 122 3.43 -1.91 -3.83
C PRO A 122 4.71 -2.75 -3.76
N VAL A 123 4.71 -3.71 -2.85
CA VAL A 123 5.86 -4.58 -2.58
C VAL A 123 5.65 -6.02 -3.02
N TYR A 124 4.47 -6.37 -3.46
CA TYR A 124 4.09 -7.71 -3.91
C TYR A 124 3.63 -7.70 -5.36
N TYR A 125 3.97 -8.74 -6.13
CA TYR A 125 3.61 -8.89 -7.54
C TYR A 125 2.72 -10.13 -7.71
N TYR A 126 1.42 -9.89 -7.70
CA TYR A 126 0.42 -10.92 -7.93
C TYR A 126 0.29 -11.26 -9.42
N VAL A 127 0.63 -12.50 -9.78
CA VAL A 127 0.66 -12.96 -11.19
C VAL A 127 -0.62 -13.64 -11.58
N LYS A 128 -1.38 -13.03 -12.50
CA LYS A 128 -2.57 -13.66 -13.07
C LYS A 128 -2.19 -14.64 -14.18
N ARG A 129 -2.34 -15.93 -13.92
CA ARG A 129 -2.14 -16.98 -14.91
C ARG A 129 -3.45 -17.47 -15.53
N LYS A 130 -3.38 -17.88 -16.82
CA LYS A 130 -4.48 -18.61 -17.45
C LYS A 130 -4.55 -20.00 -16.80
N GLY A 131 -5.71 -20.38 -16.27
CA GLY A 131 -5.88 -21.68 -15.62
C GLY A 131 -5.71 -21.68 -14.10
N SER A 132 -5.67 -20.49 -13.44
CA SER A 132 -5.74 -20.43 -11.98
C SER A 132 -6.99 -21.14 -11.46
N LEU A 133 -6.94 -21.66 -10.23
CA LEU A 133 -8.05 -22.37 -9.57
C LEU A 133 -9.38 -21.62 -9.67
N ILE A 134 -9.33 -20.28 -9.66
CA ILE A 134 -10.47 -19.38 -9.83
C ILE A 134 -11.13 -19.53 -11.23
N SER A 135 -10.34 -19.87 -12.27
CA SER A 135 -10.83 -19.92 -13.66
C SER A 135 -11.34 -21.30 -14.10
N THR A 136 -11.07 -22.36 -13.34
CA THR A 136 -11.31 -23.76 -13.76
C THR A 136 -12.45 -24.44 -13.03
N GLN A 137 -12.94 -23.89 -11.92
CA GLN A 137 -14.09 -24.48 -11.22
C GLN A 137 -15.39 -24.17 -11.93
N SER A 138 -16.11 -25.21 -12.32
CA SER A 138 -17.50 -25.11 -12.80
C SER A 138 -18.37 -24.53 -11.67
N ILE A 139 -18.94 -23.35 -11.90
CA ILE A 139 -19.75 -22.63 -10.92
C ILE A 139 -21.05 -23.38 -10.70
N ASN A 140 -21.13 -24.14 -9.62
CA ASN A 140 -22.39 -24.67 -9.13
C ASN A 140 -23.06 -23.55 -8.29
N LEU A 141 -24.13 -22.97 -8.84
CA LEU A 141 -24.82 -21.82 -8.25
C LEU A 141 -25.24 -22.08 -6.78
N THR A 142 -25.70 -23.28 -6.47
CA THR A 142 -26.11 -23.64 -5.10
C THR A 142 -24.93 -23.66 -4.14
N ASN A 143 -23.78 -24.21 -4.56
CA ASN A 143 -22.59 -24.25 -3.72
C ASN A 143 -21.99 -22.85 -3.55
N THR A 144 -22.01 -22.04 -4.59
CA THR A 144 -21.57 -20.64 -4.52
C THR A 144 -22.41 -19.82 -3.56
N MET A 145 -23.74 -20.00 -3.57
CA MET A 145 -24.61 -19.30 -2.62
C MET A 145 -24.39 -19.76 -1.17
N LYS A 146 -24.24 -21.07 -0.94
CA LYS A 146 -23.93 -21.58 0.42
C LYS A 146 -22.61 -21.00 0.94
N MET A 147 -21.60 -20.96 0.10
CA MET A 147 -20.30 -20.40 0.45
C MET A 147 -20.40 -18.90 0.76
N LYS A 148 -21.12 -18.13 -0.07
CA LYS A 148 -21.36 -16.71 0.19
C LYS A 148 -22.06 -16.47 1.53
N LEU A 149 -23.04 -17.27 1.85
CA LEU A 149 -23.74 -17.20 3.13
C LEU A 149 -22.78 -17.47 4.29
N ASN A 150 -21.96 -18.52 4.18
CA ASN A 150 -20.97 -18.85 5.20
C ASN A 150 -19.98 -17.71 5.41
N VAL A 151 -19.38 -17.20 4.33
CA VAL A 151 -18.43 -16.05 4.41
C VAL A 151 -19.11 -14.80 4.99
N PHE A 152 -20.37 -14.56 4.61
CA PHE A 152 -21.15 -13.46 5.17
C PHE A 152 -21.41 -13.62 6.67
N GLU A 153 -21.65 -14.82 7.17
CA GLU A 153 -21.85 -15.06 8.60
C GLU A 153 -20.57 -14.65 9.39
N TYR A 154 -19.39 -15.01 8.90
CA TYR A 154 -18.11 -14.57 9.50
C TYR A 154 -17.94 -13.05 9.40
N TYR A 155 -18.22 -12.46 8.26
CA TYR A 155 -18.13 -11.03 8.03
C TYR A 155 -19.09 -10.24 8.93
N ASN A 156 -20.33 -10.68 9.01
CA ASN A 156 -21.34 -10.07 9.87
C ASN A 156 -20.99 -10.19 11.36
N ARG A 157 -20.51 -11.37 11.77
CA ARG A 157 -20.03 -11.60 13.14
C ARG A 157 -18.84 -10.69 13.48
N PHE A 158 -17.91 -10.55 12.56
CA PHE A 158 -16.78 -9.63 12.72
C PHE A 158 -17.23 -8.20 13.07
N TYR A 159 -18.18 -7.65 12.32
CA TYR A 159 -18.69 -6.31 12.59
C TYR A 159 -19.47 -6.21 13.91
N LYS A 160 -20.21 -7.24 14.29
CA LYS A 160 -20.86 -7.30 15.62
C LYS A 160 -19.88 -7.35 16.77
N ASP A 161 -18.67 -7.87 16.56
CA ASP A 161 -17.65 -7.93 17.59
C ASP A 161 -16.80 -6.64 17.64
N VAL A 162 -16.72 -5.90 16.55
CA VAL A 162 -15.96 -4.64 16.47
C VAL A 162 -16.74 -3.44 16.98
N TYR A 163 -18.07 -3.47 16.83
CA TYR A 163 -18.98 -2.40 17.19
C TYR A 163 -19.90 -2.81 18.33
N ASP A 164 -20.29 -1.84 19.17
CA ASP A 164 -21.41 -2.04 20.08
C ASP A 164 -22.73 -2.18 19.31
N GLU A 165 -23.79 -2.59 20.01
CA GLU A 165 -25.09 -2.89 19.41
C GLU A 165 -25.68 -1.68 18.65
N GLU A 166 -25.58 -0.48 19.22
CA GLU A 166 -26.12 0.75 18.61
C GLU A 166 -25.34 1.13 17.36
N ALA A 167 -24.02 1.15 17.44
CA ALA A 167 -23.14 1.44 16.31
C ALA A 167 -23.28 0.40 15.20
N TYR A 168 -23.42 -0.90 15.54
CA TYR A 168 -23.67 -1.94 14.55
C TYR A 168 -25.01 -1.72 13.82
N GLU A 169 -26.09 -1.40 14.52
CA GLU A 169 -27.38 -1.15 13.87
C GLU A 169 -27.31 0.01 12.86
N ASN A 170 -26.52 1.03 13.15
CA ASN A 170 -26.31 2.16 12.24
C ASN A 170 -25.58 1.76 10.94
N ILE A 171 -24.68 0.78 10.99
CA ILE A 171 -23.90 0.30 9.82
C ILE A 171 -24.45 -0.99 9.20
N ARG A 172 -25.46 -1.62 9.79
CA ARG A 172 -25.97 -2.93 9.40
C ARG A 172 -26.29 -3.03 7.91
N LEU A 173 -26.91 -2.03 7.32
CA LEU A 173 -27.21 -2.03 5.89
C LEU A 173 -25.95 -2.01 5.02
N GLN A 174 -24.88 -1.36 5.49
CA GLN A 174 -23.59 -1.35 4.81
C GLN A 174 -22.94 -2.75 4.90
N VAL A 175 -23.00 -3.40 6.06
CA VAL A 175 -22.54 -4.78 6.23
C VAL A 175 -23.29 -5.72 5.27
N TYR A 176 -24.59 -5.57 5.11
CA TYR A 176 -25.40 -6.37 4.17
C TYR A 176 -25.11 -6.08 2.70
N ARG A 177 -24.53 -4.93 2.37
CA ARG A 177 -24.03 -4.65 1.01
C ARG A 177 -22.98 -5.66 0.55
N PHE A 178 -22.35 -6.39 1.46
CA PHE A 178 -21.47 -7.52 1.14
C PHE A 178 -22.08 -8.49 0.10
N PHE A 179 -23.36 -8.83 0.20
CA PHE A 179 -24.02 -9.72 -0.76
C PHE A 179 -24.05 -9.15 -2.18
N ILE A 180 -24.17 -7.84 -2.31
CA ILE A 180 -24.30 -7.17 -3.61
C ILE A 180 -22.91 -6.92 -4.20
N THR A 181 -21.98 -6.43 -3.38
CA THR A 181 -20.65 -5.97 -3.84
C THR A 181 -19.67 -7.13 -3.96
N SER A 182 -19.71 -8.12 -3.08
CA SER A 182 -18.84 -9.30 -3.15
C SER A 182 -18.97 -10.10 -4.45
N ALA A 183 -20.10 -9.92 -5.17
CA ALA A 183 -20.27 -10.49 -6.50
C ALA A 183 -19.37 -9.86 -7.57
N LYS A 184 -18.78 -8.67 -7.31
CA LYS A 184 -17.98 -7.90 -8.27
C LYS A 184 -16.49 -8.07 -8.04
N ASP A 185 -16.04 -8.39 -6.83
CA ASP A 185 -14.68 -8.13 -6.37
C ASP A 185 -13.75 -9.34 -6.26
N GLY A 186 -14.22 -10.54 -6.63
CA GLY A 186 -13.33 -11.67 -6.87
C GLY A 186 -12.92 -12.53 -5.65
N ILE A 187 -13.13 -12.11 -4.40
CA ILE A 187 -12.91 -12.97 -3.21
C ILE A 187 -13.97 -14.06 -3.17
N VAL A 188 -15.21 -13.73 -3.51
CA VAL A 188 -16.30 -14.70 -3.64
C VAL A 188 -16.61 -14.83 -5.13
N PRO A 189 -16.76 -16.07 -5.67
CA PRO A 189 -16.96 -16.26 -7.09
C PRO A 189 -18.10 -15.40 -7.62
N PRO A 190 -17.88 -14.64 -8.70
CA PRO A 190 -18.96 -13.86 -9.30
C PRO A 190 -20.04 -14.79 -9.83
N LEU A 191 -21.29 -14.41 -9.64
CA LEU A 191 -22.43 -15.12 -10.22
C LEU A 191 -22.44 -15.07 -11.75
N SER A 192 -21.70 -14.13 -12.35
CA SER A 192 -21.45 -14.05 -13.79
C SER A 192 -20.18 -13.27 -14.06
N GLY A 193 -19.21 -13.90 -14.66
CA GLY A 193 -18.13 -13.44 -15.53
C GLY A 193 -17.39 -12.11 -15.27
N SER A 194 -17.48 -11.47 -14.12
CA SER A 194 -16.72 -10.24 -13.84
C SER A 194 -15.30 -10.59 -13.43
N GLN A 195 -14.33 -10.26 -14.30
CA GLN A 195 -12.89 -10.46 -14.04
C GLN A 195 -12.19 -9.18 -13.57
N LYS A 196 -12.91 -8.19 -13.07
CA LYS A 196 -12.31 -6.94 -12.60
C LYS A 196 -12.06 -7.03 -11.10
N LEU A 197 -10.82 -6.76 -10.68
CA LEU A 197 -10.45 -6.56 -9.28
C LEU A 197 -10.89 -5.15 -8.85
N GLY A 198 -12.13 -4.98 -8.38
CA GLY A 198 -12.63 -3.76 -7.75
C GLY A 198 -12.14 -2.41 -8.34
N ASN A 199 -11.92 -1.42 -7.49
CA ASN A 199 -11.43 -0.09 -7.85
C ASN A 199 -9.92 -0.07 -8.13
N GLU A 200 -9.44 -0.85 -9.11
CA GLU A 200 -8.06 -0.72 -9.55
C GLU A 200 -7.82 0.70 -10.04
N LYS A 201 -6.98 1.46 -9.35
CA LYS A 201 -6.34 2.64 -9.92
C LYS A 201 -5.40 2.15 -11.02
N THR A 202 -5.97 1.92 -12.21
CA THR A 202 -5.22 1.37 -13.35
C THR A 202 -4.25 2.44 -13.85
N ARG A 203 -3.08 2.55 -13.22
CA ARG A 203 -1.94 3.19 -13.87
C ARG A 203 -1.33 2.16 -14.80
N ILE A 204 -1.84 2.11 -16.03
CA ILE A 204 -1.21 1.32 -17.09
C ILE A 204 0.13 1.99 -17.38
N HIS A 205 1.21 1.46 -16.83
CA HIS A 205 2.53 1.85 -17.26
C HIS A 205 2.77 1.27 -18.67
N LYS A 206 2.75 2.14 -19.67
CA LYS A 206 3.14 1.78 -21.05
C LYS A 206 4.54 1.14 -21.10
N ALA A 207 5.38 1.45 -20.15
CA ALA A 207 6.72 0.89 -19.97
C ALA A 207 6.73 -0.63 -19.68
N ALA A 208 5.77 -1.13 -18.91
CA ALA A 208 5.62 -2.57 -18.68
C ALA A 208 5.31 -3.37 -19.97
N LEU A 209 4.85 -2.67 -21.02
CA LEU A 209 4.61 -3.26 -22.32
C LEU A 209 5.90 -3.53 -23.12
N ALA A 210 7.01 -2.89 -22.75
CA ALA A 210 8.28 -3.00 -23.48
C ALA A 210 9.15 -4.19 -23.02
N GLY A 211 8.79 -4.86 -21.90
CA GLY A 211 9.55 -6.02 -21.38
C GLY A 211 10.92 -5.63 -20.83
N ASP A 212 11.10 -4.37 -20.43
CA ASP A 212 12.33 -3.87 -19.83
C ASP A 212 12.15 -3.77 -18.31
N ASP A 213 12.76 -4.69 -17.58
CA ASP A 213 12.70 -4.73 -16.11
C ASP A 213 13.30 -3.48 -15.48
N ALA A 214 14.26 -2.82 -16.16
CA ALA A 214 14.91 -1.61 -15.69
C ALA A 214 13.93 -0.43 -15.49
N ILE A 215 12.86 -0.34 -16.30
CA ILE A 215 11.87 0.73 -16.16
C ILE A 215 10.96 0.47 -14.94
N LEU A 216 10.62 -0.79 -14.69
CA LEU A 216 9.86 -1.19 -13.50
C LEU A 216 10.67 -0.96 -12.23
N ASP A 217 11.94 -1.30 -12.27
CA ASP A 217 12.87 -1.06 -11.17
C ASP A 217 13.04 0.44 -10.88
N ALA A 218 13.23 1.25 -11.91
CA ALA A 218 13.30 2.72 -11.77
C ALA A 218 12.01 3.34 -11.20
N TYR A 219 10.84 2.81 -11.59
CA TYR A 219 9.57 3.28 -11.02
C TYR A 219 9.43 2.88 -9.55
N ARG A 220 9.77 1.65 -9.21
CA ARG A 220 9.76 1.14 -7.83
C ARG A 220 10.71 1.96 -6.96
N ASP A 221 11.94 2.17 -7.42
CA ASP A 221 12.96 2.91 -6.70
C ASP A 221 12.51 4.35 -6.45
N ARG A 222 11.84 4.97 -7.44
CA ARG A 222 11.23 6.28 -7.26
C ARG A 222 10.13 6.28 -6.20
N LYS A 223 9.25 5.28 -6.18
CA LYS A 223 8.19 5.17 -5.17
C LYS A 223 8.75 4.93 -3.77
N LEU A 224 9.81 4.16 -3.67
CA LEU A 224 10.54 3.98 -2.41
C LEU A 224 11.13 5.30 -1.91
N LEU A 225 11.79 6.06 -2.78
CA LEU A 225 12.31 7.38 -2.44
C LEU A 225 11.20 8.33 -2.00
N GLU A 226 10.07 8.37 -2.72
CA GLU A 226 8.91 9.18 -2.35
C GLU A 226 8.41 8.81 -0.94
N TYR A 227 8.34 7.52 -0.61
CA TYR A 227 7.94 7.04 0.72
C TYR A 227 8.92 7.48 1.82
N TYR A 228 10.24 7.35 1.62
CA TYR A 228 11.24 7.81 2.58
C TYR A 228 11.19 9.32 2.77
N PHE A 229 11.05 10.06 1.69
CA PHE A 229 10.98 11.52 1.74
C PHE A 229 9.71 12.02 2.40
N ASP A 230 8.58 11.34 2.27
CA ASP A 230 7.32 11.77 2.87
C ASP A 230 7.40 11.79 4.41
N THR A 231 8.01 10.76 5.01
CA THR A 231 8.23 10.69 6.46
C THR A 231 9.07 11.88 6.96
N VAL A 232 10.20 12.18 6.27
CA VAL A 232 11.07 13.30 6.64
C VAL A 232 10.39 14.64 6.36
N SER A 233 9.61 14.74 5.28
CA SER A 233 8.84 15.93 4.91
C SER A 233 7.86 16.32 6.00
N LYS A 234 7.06 15.37 6.48
CA LYS A 234 6.08 15.58 7.56
C LYS A 234 6.75 16.02 8.86
N LYS A 235 7.84 15.35 9.26
CA LYS A 235 8.61 15.67 10.47
C LYS A 235 9.14 17.12 10.45
N ASN A 236 9.59 17.59 9.28
CA ASN A 236 10.25 18.87 9.12
C ASN A 236 9.35 19.97 8.52
N SER A 237 8.04 19.74 8.42
CA SER A 237 7.08 20.68 7.82
C SER A 237 7.46 21.14 6.42
N LEU A 238 7.98 20.20 5.62
CA LEU A 238 8.31 20.37 4.21
C LEU A 238 7.27 19.69 3.33
N SER A 239 7.13 20.15 2.11
CA SER A 239 6.44 19.36 1.07
C SER A 239 7.41 18.35 0.47
N LEU A 240 6.89 17.23 -0.03
CA LEU A 240 7.69 16.21 -0.70
C LEU A 240 8.63 16.78 -1.80
N PRO A 241 8.18 17.70 -2.70
CA PRO A 241 9.08 18.34 -3.64
C PRO A 241 10.21 19.17 -3.01
N GLU A 242 9.96 19.83 -1.88
CA GLU A 242 10.99 20.57 -1.15
C GLU A 242 12.08 19.64 -0.58
N THR A 243 11.64 18.53 0.00
CA THR A 243 12.57 17.52 0.54
C THR A 243 13.38 16.84 -0.56
N MET A 244 12.74 16.49 -1.68
CA MET A 244 13.43 15.94 -2.85
C MET A 244 14.47 16.91 -3.41
N VAL A 245 14.12 18.19 -3.59
CA VAL A 245 15.07 19.22 -4.08
C VAL A 245 16.26 19.36 -3.13
N LEU A 246 16.04 19.37 -1.82
CA LEU A 246 17.10 19.46 -0.83
C LEU A 246 18.06 18.26 -0.92
N TYR A 247 17.50 17.05 -1.01
CA TYR A 247 18.26 15.81 -1.13
C TYR A 247 19.13 15.78 -2.38
N TYR A 248 18.56 16.05 -3.55
CA TYR A 248 19.29 16.03 -4.82
C TYR A 248 20.37 17.10 -4.88
N LEU A 249 20.13 18.29 -4.33
CA LEU A 249 21.16 19.32 -4.22
C LEU A 249 22.33 18.90 -3.34
N HIS A 250 22.07 18.15 -2.28
CA HIS A 250 23.12 17.67 -1.36
C HIS A 250 23.97 16.57 -2.01
N HIS A 251 23.34 15.57 -2.62
CA HIS A 251 24.03 14.38 -3.13
C HIS A 251 24.75 14.58 -4.46
N SER A 252 24.30 15.50 -5.27
CA SER A 252 24.84 15.58 -6.63
C SER A 252 25.68 16.81 -6.91
N GLY A 253 25.72 17.85 -6.10
CA GLY A 253 26.59 19.04 -6.16
C GLY A 253 26.95 19.68 -7.53
N GLN A 254 26.58 19.05 -8.64
CA GLN A 254 27.06 19.33 -9.99
C GLN A 254 26.02 19.97 -10.93
N TYR A 255 24.80 20.23 -10.42
CA TYR A 255 23.76 20.83 -11.28
C TYR A 255 24.12 22.25 -11.65
N THR A 256 24.09 22.55 -12.94
CA THR A 256 24.45 23.86 -13.48
C THR A 256 23.23 24.77 -13.61
N SER A 257 22.03 24.19 -13.76
CA SER A 257 20.79 24.93 -13.94
C SER A 257 19.58 24.27 -13.26
N ILE A 258 18.52 25.05 -13.03
CA ILE A 258 17.23 24.55 -12.54
C ILE A 258 16.64 23.50 -13.49
N ARG A 259 16.92 23.61 -14.78
CA ARG A 259 16.46 22.66 -15.79
C ARG A 259 17.18 21.32 -15.62
N ASP A 260 18.50 21.30 -15.43
CA ASP A 260 19.25 20.06 -15.22
C ASP A 260 18.78 19.32 -13.96
N LEU A 261 18.53 20.08 -12.87
CA LEU A 261 17.97 19.50 -11.65
C LEU A 261 16.56 18.96 -11.88
N ALA A 262 15.72 19.67 -12.60
CA ALA A 262 14.37 19.27 -12.93
C ALA A 262 14.33 18.01 -13.79
N ASP A 263 15.19 17.92 -14.80
CA ASP A 263 15.32 16.77 -15.68
C ASP A 263 15.82 15.54 -14.89
N CYS A 264 16.79 15.71 -14.00
CA CYS A 264 17.28 14.64 -13.13
C CYS A 264 16.18 14.12 -12.18
N MET A 265 15.40 15.02 -11.60
CA MET A 265 14.32 14.68 -10.69
C MET A 265 13.02 14.25 -11.41
N GLN A 266 12.99 14.32 -12.75
CA GLN A 266 11.79 14.12 -13.57
C GLN A 266 10.59 14.97 -13.11
N MET A 267 10.88 16.22 -12.73
CA MET A 267 9.91 17.22 -12.29
C MET A 267 9.87 18.40 -13.26
N SER A 268 8.79 19.19 -13.22
CA SER A 268 8.79 20.43 -13.99
C SER A 268 9.74 21.47 -13.41
N SER A 269 10.45 22.22 -14.26
CA SER A 269 11.33 23.32 -13.83
C SER A 269 10.60 24.35 -12.96
N ARG A 270 9.28 24.55 -13.19
CA ARG A 270 8.44 25.40 -12.36
C ARG A 270 8.32 24.86 -10.94
N MET A 271 8.11 23.57 -10.78
CA MET A 271 7.97 22.93 -9.45
C MET A 271 9.30 23.01 -8.68
N VAL A 272 10.42 22.74 -9.35
CA VAL A 272 11.76 22.88 -8.75
C VAL A 272 12.02 24.33 -8.32
N SER A 273 11.71 25.30 -9.19
CA SER A 273 11.88 26.73 -8.88
C SER A 273 11.05 27.17 -7.66
N VAL A 274 9.78 26.74 -7.59
CA VAL A 274 8.89 27.03 -6.44
C VAL A 274 9.43 26.40 -5.16
N SER A 275 9.92 25.16 -5.24
CA SER A 275 10.50 24.44 -4.08
C SER A 275 11.77 25.14 -3.58
N LEU A 276 12.67 25.55 -4.47
CA LEU A 276 13.84 26.33 -4.12
C LEU A 276 13.46 27.65 -3.41
N GLN A 277 12.50 28.40 -3.92
CA GLN A 277 12.05 29.64 -3.29
C GLN A 277 11.48 29.39 -1.88
N LYS A 278 10.75 28.30 -1.68
CA LYS A 278 10.21 27.93 -0.37
C LYS A 278 11.32 27.54 0.61
N LEU A 279 12.31 26.76 0.16
CA LEU A 279 13.49 26.38 0.97
C LEU A 279 14.29 27.62 1.40
N ILE A 280 14.44 28.59 0.51
CA ILE A 280 15.09 29.90 0.83
C ILE A 280 14.26 30.64 1.88
N ARG A 281 12.96 30.77 1.73
CA ARG A 281 12.05 31.45 2.68
C ARG A 281 12.05 30.78 4.06
N LYS A 282 12.23 29.46 4.11
CA LYS A 282 12.33 28.69 5.35
C LYS A 282 13.72 28.71 5.98
N ASN A 283 14.66 29.48 5.43
CA ASN A 283 16.05 29.53 5.87
C ASN A 283 16.75 28.14 5.92
N ILE A 284 16.44 27.27 4.99
CA ILE A 284 17.05 25.95 4.86
C ILE A 284 18.27 26.03 3.94
N ILE A 285 18.15 26.76 2.84
CA ILE A 285 19.24 27.02 1.90
C ILE A 285 19.37 28.52 1.62
N ARG A 286 20.54 28.93 1.19
CA ARG A 286 20.82 30.26 0.62
C ARG A 286 21.22 30.09 -0.82
N PHE A 287 20.50 30.72 -1.72
CA PHE A 287 20.73 30.66 -3.16
C PHE A 287 20.19 31.92 -3.84
N SER A 288 20.95 32.44 -4.81
CA SER A 288 20.48 33.51 -5.69
C SER A 288 20.09 32.92 -7.03
N LEU A 289 18.84 33.12 -7.47
CA LEU A 289 18.33 32.64 -8.75
C LEU A 289 19.08 33.14 -9.99
N GLU A 290 19.88 34.17 -9.82
CA GLU A 290 20.77 34.73 -10.87
C GLU A 290 22.12 33.99 -10.97
N LYS A 291 22.42 33.08 -10.03
CA LYS A 291 23.67 32.32 -9.98
C LYS A 291 23.41 30.85 -10.36
N LYS A 292 24.53 30.15 -10.67
CA LYS A 292 24.47 28.72 -10.92
C LYS A 292 24.05 27.94 -9.69
N LEU A 293 23.28 26.85 -9.83
CA LEU A 293 22.87 25.97 -8.72
C LEU A 293 24.06 25.45 -7.88
N SER A 294 25.23 25.33 -8.46
CA SER A 294 26.46 24.99 -7.73
C SER A 294 26.86 25.99 -6.64
N SER A 295 26.19 27.16 -6.54
CA SER A 295 26.42 28.17 -5.50
C SER A 295 25.38 28.10 -4.35
N VAL A 296 24.61 27.04 -4.25
CA VAL A 296 23.69 26.82 -3.12
C VAL A 296 24.50 26.59 -1.84
N THR A 297 24.16 27.33 -0.80
CA THR A 297 24.76 27.17 0.54
C THR A 297 23.69 26.55 1.46
N PHE A 298 24.04 25.45 2.08
CA PHE A 298 23.18 24.77 3.09
C PHE A 298 23.32 25.52 4.42
N LEU A 299 22.19 25.76 5.09
CA LEU A 299 22.14 26.44 6.37
C LEU A 299 21.98 25.41 7.50
N PRO A 300 22.24 25.74 8.78
CA PRO A 300 22.25 24.77 9.88
C PRO A 300 20.96 23.90 9.98
N LEU A 301 19.81 24.45 9.63
CA LEU A 301 18.56 23.70 9.63
C LEU A 301 18.55 22.58 8.57
N SER A 302 19.24 22.77 7.45
CA SER A 302 19.36 21.74 6.42
C SER A 302 20.15 20.51 6.89
N GLU A 303 21.16 20.69 7.75
CA GLU A 303 21.96 19.58 8.27
C GLU A 303 21.14 18.60 9.09
N THR A 304 20.19 19.11 9.88
CA THR A 304 19.26 18.28 10.66
C THR A 304 18.34 17.48 9.73
N ILE A 305 17.81 18.11 8.69
CA ILE A 305 16.92 17.47 7.72
C ILE A 305 17.68 16.41 6.91
N LEU A 306 18.92 16.71 6.51
CA LEU A 306 19.76 15.78 5.76
C LEU A 306 20.14 14.55 6.59
N LYS A 307 20.43 14.72 7.89
CA LYS A 307 20.62 13.60 8.82
C LYS A 307 19.35 12.73 8.94
N ASP A 308 18.18 13.36 9.01
CA ASP A 308 16.92 12.62 9.01
C ASP A 308 16.71 11.81 7.72
N LEU A 309 17.18 12.34 6.57
CA LEU A 309 17.14 11.64 5.28
C LEU A 309 18.13 10.46 5.25
N GLU A 310 19.36 10.64 5.71
CA GLU A 310 20.36 9.57 5.81
C GLU A 310 19.91 8.43 6.75
N LEU A 311 19.28 8.78 7.89
CA LEU A 311 18.68 7.81 8.79
C LEU A 311 17.46 7.09 8.18
N ALA A 312 16.80 7.72 7.24
CA ALA A 312 15.67 7.11 6.55
C ALA A 312 16.11 6.08 5.49
N GLU A 313 17.35 6.19 4.98
CA GLU A 313 17.94 5.26 4.00
C GLU A 313 18.53 4.00 4.66
N THR A 314 18.89 4.05 5.94
CA THR A 314 19.44 2.93 6.71
C THR A 314 18.37 2.11 7.40
#